data_9da121f3b8adb7606612568a56939987
#
_entry.id   9da121f3b8adb7606612568a56939987
#
_cell.length_a   1.000
_cell.length_b   1.000
_cell.length_c   1.000
_cell.angle_alpha   90.00
_cell.angle_beta   90.00
_cell.angle_gamma   90.00
#
_symmetry.space_group_name_H-M   'P 1'
#
loop_
_entity.id
_entity.type
_entity.pdbx_description
1 polymer ?
#
loop_
_entity_poly.entity_id
_entity_poly.type
_entity_poly.pdbx_seq_one_letter_code
_entity_poly.pdbx_strand_id
1 'polypeptide(L)' 'MYDDSDDNDNGVMMMMMMMIMMMILMIVMIVMMMMILMIILMMIMIIG' A
#
# COMPACT_ATOMS: atom_id res chain seq x y z
N MET A 1 -28.03 22.95 -3.34
CA MET A 1 -27.97 21.93 -2.39
C MET A 1 -27.40 20.69 -2.88
N TYR A 2 -27.96 20.14 -3.94
CA TYR A 2 -27.38 18.96 -4.41
C TYR A 2 -25.99 19.15 -4.93
N ASP A 3 -25.64 20.29 -5.47
CA ASP A 3 -24.33 20.57 -6.00
C ASP A 3 -23.27 20.46 -4.93
N ASP A 4 -23.59 20.97 -3.76
CA ASP A 4 -22.66 20.89 -2.64
C ASP A 4 -22.43 19.44 -2.24
N SER A 5 -23.48 18.66 -2.25
CA SER A 5 -23.35 17.25 -1.90
C SER A 5 -22.47 16.54 -2.90
N ASP A 6 -22.63 16.83 -4.17
CA ASP A 6 -21.83 16.22 -5.19
C ASP A 6 -20.37 16.58 -5.03
N ASP A 7 -20.09 17.83 -4.76
CA ASP A 7 -18.72 18.27 -4.55
C ASP A 7 -18.11 17.57 -3.34
N ASN A 8 -18.87 17.47 -2.28
CA ASN A 8 -18.40 16.79 -1.10
C ASN A 8 -18.13 15.32 -1.37
N ASP A 9 -19.02 14.69 -2.10
CA ASP A 9 -18.85 13.29 -2.45
C ASP A 9 -17.59 13.09 -3.25
N ASN A 10 -17.32 13.97 -4.19
CA ASN A 10 -16.11 13.85 -4.99
C ASN A 10 -14.87 14.01 -4.13
N GLY A 11 -14.90 14.96 -3.21
CA GLY A 11 -13.76 15.16 -2.33
C GLY A 11 -13.52 13.98 -1.43
N VAL A 12 -14.59 13.42 -0.87
CA VAL A 12 -14.46 12.27 0.01
C VAL A 12 -13.97 11.05 -0.77
N MET A 13 -14.49 10.87 -1.97
CA MET A 13 -14.04 9.74 -2.79
C MET A 13 -12.58 9.83 -3.15
N MET A 14 -12.11 11.03 -3.47
CA MET A 14 -10.70 11.22 -3.77
C MET A 14 -9.84 10.94 -2.56
N MET A 15 -10.27 11.39 -1.40
CA MET A 15 -9.54 11.13 -0.16
C MET A 15 -9.50 9.65 0.15
N MET A 16 -10.61 8.97 -0.02
CA MET A 16 -10.67 7.53 0.22
C MET A 16 -9.76 6.77 -0.74
N MET A 17 -9.76 7.16 -2.00
CA MET A 17 -8.89 6.52 -2.98
C MET A 17 -7.42 6.72 -2.63
N MET A 18 -7.06 7.91 -2.18
CA MET A 18 -5.69 8.17 -1.76
C MET A 18 -5.30 7.32 -0.56
N MET A 19 -6.20 7.18 0.40
CA MET A 19 -5.94 6.35 1.57
C MET A 19 -5.75 4.90 1.19
N ILE A 20 -6.59 4.39 0.30
CA ILE A 20 -6.48 3.01 -0.15
C ILE A 20 -5.17 2.78 -0.89
N MET A 21 -4.79 3.72 -1.73
CA MET A 21 -3.52 3.62 -2.45
C MET A 21 -2.33 3.61 -1.52
N MET A 22 -2.37 4.42 -0.49
CA MET A 22 -1.30 4.44 0.51
C MET A 22 -1.22 3.12 1.27
N MET A 23 -2.36 2.53 1.60
CA MET A 23 -2.38 1.24 2.26
C MET A 23 -1.79 0.15 1.38
N ILE A 24 -2.15 0.15 0.10
CA ILE A 24 -1.63 -0.85 -0.84
C ILE A 24 -0.13 -0.69 -0.98
N LEU A 25 0.36 0.54 -1.04
CA LEU A 25 1.79 0.81 -1.12
C LEU A 25 2.53 0.28 0.09
N MET A 26 1.96 0.45 1.27
CA MET A 26 2.58 -0.04 2.50
C MET A 26 2.65 -1.56 2.51
N ILE A 27 1.58 -2.22 2.10
CA ILE A 27 1.53 -3.67 2.06
C ILE A 27 2.56 -4.21 1.06
N VAL A 28 2.65 -3.57 -0.10
CA VAL A 28 3.62 -3.98 -1.12
C VAL A 28 5.04 -3.83 -0.61
N MET A 29 5.31 -2.76 0.12
CA MET A 29 6.64 -2.55 0.70
C MET A 29 6.99 -3.62 1.72
N ILE A 30 6.04 -3.98 2.58
CA ILE A 30 6.26 -5.00 3.59
C ILE A 30 6.50 -6.35 2.93
N VAL A 31 5.73 -6.68 1.89
CA VAL A 31 5.88 -7.93 1.17
C VAL A 31 7.25 -7.99 0.49
N MET A 32 7.69 -6.89 -0.08
CA MET A 32 9.01 -6.84 -0.70
C MET A 32 10.12 -7.04 0.31
N MET A 33 10.01 -6.42 1.46
CA MET A 33 10.99 -6.60 2.53
C MET A 33 11.05 -8.04 3.00
N MET A 34 9.91 -8.68 3.14
CA MET A 34 9.85 -10.09 3.53
C MET A 34 10.50 -10.99 2.49
N MET A 35 10.32 -10.69 1.22
CA MET A 35 10.94 -11.47 0.15
C MET A 35 12.46 -11.34 0.18
N ILE A 36 12.96 -10.14 0.37
CA ILE A 36 14.39 -9.89 0.44
C ILE A 36 15.01 -10.64 1.63
N LEU A 37 14.31 -10.60 2.77
CA LEU A 37 14.78 -11.32 3.96
C LEU A 37 14.84 -12.82 3.71
N MET A 38 13.86 -13.38 3.03
CA MET A 38 13.86 -14.80 2.72
C MET A 38 15.01 -15.18 1.80
N ILE A 39 15.30 -14.35 0.81
CA ILE A 39 16.41 -14.59 -0.10
C ILE A 39 17.74 -14.55 0.64
N ILE A 40 17.89 -13.58 1.55
CA ILE A 40 19.12 -13.47 2.34
C ILE A 40 19.28 -14.68 3.24
N LEU A 41 18.20 -15.14 3.87
CA LEU A 41 18.22 -16.32 4.72
C LEU A 41 18.61 -17.56 3.92
N MET A 42 18.10 -17.69 2.73
CA MET A 42 18.43 -18.82 1.86
C MET A 42 19.91 -18.79 1.47
N MET A 43 20.41 -17.60 1.15
CA MET A 43 21.83 -17.46 0.80
C MET A 43 22.72 -17.83 1.97
N ILE A 44 22.37 -17.42 3.18
CA ILE A 44 23.14 -17.74 4.38
C ILE A 44 23.14 -19.24 4.61
N MET A 45 22.01 -19.89 4.38
CA MET A 45 21.92 -21.34 4.54
C MET A 45 22.77 -22.09 3.54
N ILE A 46 22.85 -21.59 2.31
CA ILE A 46 23.63 -22.24 1.25
C ILE A 46 25.11 -22.05 1.50
N ILE A 47 25.51 -20.87 1.97
CA ILE A 47 26.92 -20.57 2.20
C ILE A 47 27.36 -21.14 3.54
N GLY A 48 26.49 -21.10 4.53
CA GLY A 48 26.85 -21.63 5.86
C GLY A 48 26.66 -23.10 5.94
#